data_5ad9784eb6d03af58a7f5c9407a63a82
#
_entry.id   5ad9784eb6d03af58a7f5c9407a63a82
#
_cell.length_a   1.000
_cell.length_b   1.000
_cell.length_c   1.000
_cell.angle_alpha   90.00
_cell.angle_beta   90.00
_cell.angle_gamma   90.00
#
_symmetry.space_group_name_H-M   'P 1'
#
loop_
_entity.id
_entity.type
_entity.pdbx_description
1 polymer ?
#
loop_
_entity_poly.entity_id
_entity_poly.type
_entity_poly.pdbx_seq_one_letter_code
_entity_poly.pdbx_strand_id
1 'polypeptide(L)'
;MSHREGATREDTFFVDPKEVLSQYSVEWVSLKKSYDELKTQLSEIQKELNDLDRKLASGSLTESEHIILYRDKWAVSTQMIQVKREVEARLFEIQKEIRTANNQLKQMEIDKQRRLRMEEERSHAMIEWMSLKQGFDLTEARRTEINAESDKMERERRNGKISEAEYRKSRIEQIRQLAELRTVESDIKRRLAELLEIIRS
;
A
#
# COMPACT_ATOMS: atom_id res chain seq x y z
N MET A 1 -32.46 -29.75 14.59
CA MET A 1 -32.09 -28.62 15.44
C MET A 1 -30.57 -28.54 15.44
N SER A 2 -30.02 -27.71 14.58
CA SER A 2 -28.55 -27.49 14.46
C SER A 2 -28.26 -26.05 14.88
N HIS A 3 -27.70 -25.92 16.06
CA HIS A 3 -27.18 -24.65 16.54
C HIS A 3 -25.91 -24.29 15.72
N ARG A 4 -26.01 -23.28 14.86
CA ARG A 4 -24.85 -22.56 14.34
C ARG A 4 -24.38 -21.61 15.42
N GLU A 5 -23.31 -21.98 16.09
CA GLU A 5 -22.55 -21.08 16.91
C GLU A 5 -21.98 -19.98 16.00
N GLY A 6 -22.45 -18.77 16.25
CA GLY A 6 -21.92 -17.55 15.62
C GLY A 6 -20.50 -17.33 16.13
N ALA A 7 -19.53 -17.39 15.24
CA ALA A 7 -18.19 -16.89 15.50
C ALA A 7 -18.31 -15.40 15.83
N THR A 8 -18.07 -15.06 17.07
CA THR A 8 -17.84 -13.69 17.53
C THR A 8 -16.61 -13.18 16.78
N ARG A 9 -16.82 -12.28 15.83
CA ARG A 9 -15.73 -11.44 15.33
C ARG A 9 -15.16 -10.73 16.55
N GLU A 10 -13.96 -11.11 16.96
CA GLU A 10 -13.14 -10.28 17.81
C GLU A 10 -13.01 -8.93 17.10
N ASP A 11 -13.66 -7.91 17.64
CA ASP A 11 -13.40 -6.51 17.32
C ASP A 11 -11.96 -6.24 17.72
N THR A 12 -11.02 -6.56 16.82
CA THR A 12 -9.66 -6.07 16.91
C THR A 12 -9.76 -4.56 16.84
N PHE A 13 -9.65 -3.91 17.99
CA PHE A 13 -9.54 -2.45 18.11
C PHE A 13 -8.42 -2.03 17.17
N PHE A 14 -8.78 -1.51 16.02
CA PHE A 14 -7.81 -1.01 15.04
C PHE A 14 -7.27 0.31 15.58
N VAL A 15 -6.16 0.24 16.31
CA VAL A 15 -5.45 1.44 16.77
C VAL A 15 -4.75 2.06 15.56
N ASP A 16 -5.05 3.33 15.27
CA ASP A 16 -4.40 4.04 14.16
C ASP A 16 -2.88 4.07 14.39
N PRO A 17 -2.06 3.55 13.46
CA PRO A 17 -0.62 3.57 13.58
C PRO A 17 -0.03 4.97 13.78
N LYS A 18 -0.72 6.02 13.34
CA LYS A 18 -0.28 7.41 13.55
C LYS A 18 -0.46 7.84 15.01
N GLU A 19 -1.54 7.43 15.65
CA GLU A 19 -1.77 7.69 17.09
C GLU A 19 -0.74 6.96 17.93
N VAL A 20 -0.45 5.69 17.60
CA VAL A 20 0.62 4.89 18.21
C VAL A 20 1.96 5.61 18.11
N LEU A 21 2.33 6.09 16.92
CA LEU A 21 3.58 6.82 16.70
C LEU A 21 3.63 8.11 17.53
N SER A 22 2.55 8.88 17.57
CA SER A 22 2.49 10.13 18.32
C SER A 22 2.69 9.87 19.81
N GLN A 23 1.96 8.93 20.37
CA GLN A 23 2.01 8.58 21.79
C GLN A 23 3.40 8.07 22.20
N TYR A 24 3.93 7.08 21.49
CA TYR A 24 5.21 6.49 21.80
C TYR A 24 6.40 7.41 21.52
N SER A 25 6.30 8.32 20.57
CA SER A 25 7.36 9.32 20.35
C SER A 25 7.53 10.26 21.53
N VAL A 26 6.44 10.71 22.14
CA VAL A 26 6.48 11.58 23.35
C VAL A 26 7.05 10.79 24.54
N GLU A 27 6.55 9.57 24.77
CA GLU A 27 7.04 8.71 25.85
C GLU A 27 8.53 8.39 25.69
N TRP A 28 8.97 8.09 24.47
CA TRP A 28 10.38 7.80 24.17
C TRP A 28 11.30 8.99 24.48
N VAL A 29 10.91 10.20 24.09
CA VAL A 29 11.71 11.41 24.38
C VAL A 29 11.84 11.63 25.90
N SER A 30 10.75 11.48 26.63
CA SER A 30 10.74 11.63 28.08
C SER A 30 11.62 10.58 28.77
N LEU A 31 11.45 9.31 28.41
CA LEU A 31 12.26 8.22 29.00
C LEU A 31 13.74 8.32 28.58
N LYS A 32 14.03 8.77 27.38
CA LYS A 32 15.41 8.99 26.93
C LYS A 32 16.10 10.06 27.75
N LYS A 33 15.40 11.16 28.05
CA LYS A 33 15.92 12.20 28.96
C LYS A 33 16.21 11.65 30.37
N SER A 34 15.24 10.92 30.94
CA SER A 34 15.42 10.29 32.27
C SER A 34 16.59 9.28 32.28
N TYR A 35 16.75 8.52 31.21
CA TYR A 35 17.88 7.60 31.06
C TYR A 35 19.23 8.32 31.06
N ASP A 36 19.35 9.42 30.32
CA ASP A 36 20.59 10.21 30.24
C ASP A 36 20.90 10.90 31.59
N GLU A 37 19.88 11.36 32.31
CA GLU A 37 20.01 11.89 33.68
C GLU A 37 20.51 10.81 34.66
N LEU A 38 19.91 9.62 34.66
CA LEU A 38 20.35 8.49 35.46
C LEU A 38 21.80 8.07 35.18
N LYS A 39 22.19 8.08 33.90
CA LYS A 39 23.57 7.79 33.49
C LYS A 39 24.56 8.80 34.04
N THR A 40 24.20 10.09 34.04
CA THR A 40 25.01 11.16 34.59
C THR A 40 25.17 11.00 36.09
N GLN A 41 24.06 10.81 36.82
CA GLN A 41 24.06 10.61 38.27
C GLN A 41 24.87 9.38 38.72
N LEU A 42 24.74 8.26 38.00
CA LEU A 42 25.56 7.07 38.23
C LEU A 42 27.06 7.33 38.03
N SER A 43 27.42 8.13 37.05
CA SER A 43 28.82 8.55 36.83
C SER A 43 29.34 9.41 37.97
N GLU A 44 28.51 10.29 38.52
CA GLU A 44 28.86 11.14 39.69
C GLU A 44 29.05 10.28 40.93
N ILE A 45 28.11 9.38 41.22
CA ILE A 45 28.25 8.46 42.38
C ILE A 45 29.52 7.61 42.24
N GLN A 46 29.85 7.12 41.03
CA GLN A 46 31.08 6.35 40.83
C GLN A 46 32.33 7.18 41.12
N LYS A 47 32.34 8.48 40.78
CA LYS A 47 33.45 9.39 41.12
C LYS A 47 33.54 9.57 42.65
N GLU A 48 32.40 9.78 43.31
CA GLU A 48 32.33 9.91 44.77
C GLU A 48 32.85 8.66 45.50
N LEU A 49 32.47 7.46 45.02
CA LEU A 49 33.00 6.19 45.56
C LEU A 49 34.51 6.08 45.37
N ASN A 50 35.03 6.43 44.22
CA ASN A 50 36.47 6.44 43.98
C ASN A 50 37.20 7.48 44.86
N ASP A 51 36.58 8.63 45.16
CA ASP A 51 37.13 9.63 46.04
C ASP A 51 37.14 9.19 47.52
N LEU A 52 36.12 8.42 47.95
CA LEU A 52 36.12 7.80 49.28
C LEU A 52 37.28 6.80 49.44
N ASP A 53 37.52 5.97 48.42
CA ASP A 53 38.65 5.04 48.40
C ASP A 53 40.01 5.78 48.49
N ARG A 54 40.15 6.90 47.75
CA ARG A 54 41.37 7.73 47.82
C ARG A 54 41.57 8.36 49.19
N LYS A 55 40.48 8.86 49.83
CA LYS A 55 40.53 9.45 51.19
C LYS A 55 40.91 8.40 52.25
N LEU A 56 40.41 7.19 52.11
CA LEU A 56 40.84 6.06 52.97
C LEU A 56 42.32 5.77 52.76
N ALA A 57 42.80 5.65 51.52
CA ALA A 57 44.20 5.37 51.20
C ALA A 57 45.17 6.47 51.68
N SER A 58 44.71 7.74 51.70
CA SER A 58 45.51 8.87 52.22
C SER A 58 45.43 9.03 53.75
N GLY A 59 44.66 8.23 54.45
CA GLY A 59 44.45 8.38 55.90
C GLY A 59 43.58 9.57 56.32
N SER A 60 42.95 10.24 55.35
CA SER A 60 42.03 11.38 55.60
C SER A 60 40.64 10.93 56.08
N LEU A 61 40.34 9.65 56.00
CA LEU A 61 39.07 9.02 56.40
C LEU A 61 39.39 7.77 57.22
N THR A 62 38.68 7.55 58.31
CA THR A 62 38.81 6.31 59.10
C THR A 62 38.08 5.15 58.39
N GLU A 63 38.51 3.91 58.62
CA GLU A 63 37.91 2.73 58.03
C GLU A 63 36.39 2.60 58.35
N SER A 64 36.01 2.95 59.59
CA SER A 64 34.59 2.91 59.97
C SER A 64 33.75 3.95 59.30
N GLU A 65 34.24 5.16 59.10
CA GLU A 65 33.55 6.21 58.34
C GLU A 65 33.44 5.86 56.85
N HIS A 66 34.53 5.31 56.28
CA HIS A 66 34.53 4.84 54.91
C HIS A 66 33.46 3.79 54.67
N ILE A 67 33.35 2.74 55.48
CA ILE A 67 32.36 1.67 55.35
C ILE A 67 30.93 2.23 55.37
N ILE A 68 30.62 3.17 56.25
CA ILE A 68 29.28 3.77 56.34
C ILE A 68 28.97 4.56 55.06
N LEU A 69 29.84 5.50 54.69
CA LEU A 69 29.62 6.37 53.54
C LEU A 69 29.60 5.58 52.22
N TYR A 70 30.50 4.61 52.08
CA TYR A 70 30.58 3.76 50.90
C TYR A 70 29.32 2.92 50.73
N ARG A 71 28.85 2.28 51.79
CA ARG A 71 27.64 1.47 51.81
C ARG A 71 26.41 2.29 51.41
N ASP A 72 26.26 3.51 51.92
CA ASP A 72 25.12 4.36 51.59
C ASP A 72 25.14 4.77 50.11
N LYS A 73 26.29 5.19 49.58
CA LYS A 73 26.45 5.53 48.18
C LYS A 73 26.25 4.31 47.29
N TRP A 74 26.77 3.16 47.66
CA TRP A 74 26.61 1.91 46.95
C TRP A 74 25.15 1.45 46.87
N ALA A 75 24.40 1.59 47.97
CA ALA A 75 22.96 1.28 48.00
C ALA A 75 22.17 2.16 47.02
N VAL A 76 22.44 3.49 47.01
CA VAL A 76 21.82 4.42 46.06
C VAL A 76 22.17 4.05 44.58
N SER A 77 23.44 3.75 44.32
CA SER A 77 23.91 3.30 43.03
C SER A 77 23.17 2.05 42.55
N THR A 78 22.99 1.07 43.44
CA THR A 78 22.29 -0.18 43.11
C THR A 78 20.82 0.06 42.75
N GLN A 79 20.13 0.91 43.48
CA GLN A 79 18.75 1.31 43.16
C GLN A 79 18.67 2.02 41.78
N MET A 80 19.57 2.96 41.52
CA MET A 80 19.62 3.67 40.25
C MET A 80 19.92 2.74 39.06
N ILE A 81 20.79 1.74 39.25
CA ILE A 81 21.05 0.72 38.20
C ILE A 81 19.79 -0.07 37.91
N GLN A 82 19.00 -0.41 38.94
CA GLN A 82 17.73 -1.11 38.75
C GLN A 82 16.75 -0.26 37.92
N VAL A 83 16.52 1.00 38.31
CA VAL A 83 15.66 1.93 37.59
C VAL A 83 16.15 2.14 36.14
N LYS A 84 17.47 2.28 35.97
CA LYS A 84 18.08 2.42 34.63
C LYS A 84 17.73 1.21 33.72
N ARG A 85 17.79 -0.02 34.24
CA ARG A 85 17.44 -1.25 33.51
C ARG A 85 15.96 -1.26 33.15
N GLU A 86 15.08 -0.82 34.04
CA GLU A 86 13.64 -0.74 33.74
C GLU A 86 13.34 0.28 32.63
N VAL A 87 14.01 1.45 32.69
CA VAL A 87 13.90 2.46 31.62
C VAL A 87 14.46 1.94 30.27
N GLU A 88 15.59 1.23 30.31
CA GLU A 88 16.16 0.61 29.10
C GLU A 88 15.20 -0.42 28.47
N ALA A 89 14.61 -1.29 29.28
CA ALA A 89 13.63 -2.27 28.83
C ALA A 89 12.42 -1.58 28.17
N ARG A 90 11.89 -0.55 28.82
CA ARG A 90 10.75 0.21 28.28
C ARG A 90 11.08 0.95 26.98
N LEU A 91 12.27 1.56 26.89
CA LEU A 91 12.75 2.19 25.65
C LEU A 91 12.84 1.17 24.49
N PHE A 92 13.29 -0.05 24.77
CA PHE A 92 13.35 -1.10 23.78
C PHE A 92 11.95 -1.53 23.29
N GLU A 93 10.98 -1.68 24.19
CA GLU A 93 9.58 -1.98 23.85
C GLU A 93 8.99 -0.88 22.95
N ILE A 94 9.12 0.38 23.36
CA ILE A 94 8.63 1.53 22.60
C ILE A 94 9.26 1.57 21.20
N GLN A 95 10.57 1.33 21.11
CA GLN A 95 11.25 1.31 19.81
C GLN A 95 10.70 0.20 18.88
N LYS A 96 10.34 -0.95 19.46
CA LYS A 96 9.70 -2.04 18.72
C LYS A 96 8.32 -1.61 18.21
N GLU A 97 7.50 -0.99 19.07
CA GLU A 97 6.15 -0.50 18.68
C GLU A 97 6.22 0.58 17.59
N ILE A 98 7.14 1.53 17.71
CA ILE A 98 7.39 2.56 16.68
C ILE A 98 7.76 1.92 15.34
N ARG A 99 8.63 0.89 15.33
CA ARG A 99 8.99 0.18 14.08
C ARG A 99 7.79 -0.54 13.48
N THR A 100 7.00 -1.19 14.31
CA THR A 100 5.78 -1.89 13.85
C THR A 100 4.78 -0.93 13.23
N ALA A 101 4.48 0.18 13.91
CA ALA A 101 3.58 1.21 13.39
C ALA A 101 4.09 1.84 12.07
N ASN A 102 5.39 2.12 11.96
CA ASN A 102 5.99 2.62 10.72
C ASN A 102 5.87 1.62 9.56
N ASN A 103 6.04 0.32 9.83
CA ASN A 103 5.88 -0.71 8.80
C ASN A 103 4.42 -0.82 8.34
N GLN A 104 3.47 -0.72 9.28
CA GLN A 104 2.04 -0.69 8.96
C GLN A 104 1.68 0.51 8.07
N LEU A 105 2.17 1.72 8.41
CA LEU A 105 1.95 2.91 7.58
C LEU A 105 2.52 2.77 6.17
N LYS A 106 3.72 2.21 6.04
CA LYS A 106 4.32 1.95 4.72
C LYS A 106 3.46 0.98 3.91
N GLN A 107 2.96 -0.08 4.55
CA GLN A 107 2.10 -1.05 3.88
C GLN A 107 0.78 -0.42 3.43
N MET A 108 0.14 0.37 4.30
CA MET A 108 -1.08 1.10 3.95
C MET A 108 -0.88 2.05 2.77
N GLU A 109 0.25 2.75 2.70
CA GLU A 109 0.57 3.64 1.58
C GLU A 109 0.78 2.87 0.27
N ILE A 110 1.50 1.72 0.32
CA ILE A 110 1.68 0.84 -0.84
C ILE A 110 0.33 0.33 -1.35
N ASP A 111 -0.54 -0.13 -0.44
CA ASP A 111 -1.87 -0.65 -0.79
C ASP A 111 -2.76 0.45 -1.38
N LYS A 112 -2.69 1.67 -0.84
CA LYS A 112 -3.38 2.84 -1.39
C LYS A 112 -2.92 3.16 -2.81
N GLN A 113 -1.61 3.22 -3.03
CA GLN A 113 -1.05 3.49 -4.36
C GLN A 113 -1.42 2.39 -5.37
N ARG A 114 -1.45 1.12 -4.93
CA ARG A 114 -1.89 0.00 -5.77
C ARG A 114 -3.35 0.15 -6.18
N ARG A 115 -4.23 0.51 -5.25
CA ARG A 115 -5.66 0.76 -5.56
C ARG A 115 -5.83 1.90 -6.56
N LEU A 116 -5.12 3.03 -6.36
CA LEU A 116 -5.18 4.16 -7.28
C LEU A 116 -4.76 3.77 -8.71
N ARG A 117 -3.66 3.01 -8.86
CA ARG A 117 -3.22 2.52 -10.18
C ARG A 117 -4.27 1.62 -10.82
N MET A 118 -4.87 0.71 -10.07
CA MET A 118 -5.94 -0.15 -10.60
C MET A 118 -7.17 0.65 -11.03
N GLU A 119 -7.54 1.70 -10.29
CA GLU A 119 -8.64 2.61 -10.67
C GLU A 119 -8.31 3.40 -11.93
N GLU A 120 -7.08 3.88 -12.09
CA GLU A 120 -6.60 4.55 -13.30
C GLU A 120 -6.63 3.59 -14.50
N GLU A 121 -6.11 2.37 -14.38
CA GLU A 121 -6.14 1.35 -15.43
C GLU A 121 -7.58 1.02 -15.86
N ARG A 122 -8.50 0.85 -14.90
CA ARG A 122 -9.92 0.64 -15.18
C ARG A 122 -10.56 1.81 -15.91
N SER A 123 -10.24 3.03 -15.49
CA SER A 123 -10.76 4.25 -16.12
C SER A 123 -10.29 4.36 -17.57
N HIS A 124 -9.01 4.13 -17.83
CA HIS A 124 -8.47 4.10 -19.18
C HIS A 124 -9.09 3.00 -20.04
N ALA A 125 -9.22 1.79 -19.49
CA ALA A 125 -9.86 0.68 -20.19
C ALA A 125 -11.32 0.97 -20.52
N MET A 126 -12.06 1.64 -19.64
CA MET A 126 -13.46 2.04 -19.89
C MET A 126 -13.57 3.05 -21.04
N ILE A 127 -12.69 4.07 -21.05
CA ILE A 127 -12.68 5.08 -22.13
C ILE A 127 -12.36 4.43 -23.48
N GLU A 128 -11.34 3.57 -23.53
CA GLU A 128 -10.96 2.83 -24.73
C GLU A 128 -12.11 1.92 -25.19
N TRP A 129 -12.76 1.21 -24.26
CA TRP A 129 -13.89 0.35 -24.54
C TRP A 129 -15.06 1.12 -25.17
N MET A 130 -15.41 2.28 -24.62
CA MET A 130 -16.48 3.13 -25.16
C MET A 130 -16.16 3.61 -26.58
N SER A 131 -14.92 4.04 -26.82
CA SER A 131 -14.46 4.47 -28.15
C SER A 131 -14.51 3.33 -29.17
N LEU A 132 -14.03 2.14 -28.82
CA LEU A 132 -14.07 0.96 -29.67
C LEU A 132 -15.51 0.48 -29.92
N LYS A 133 -16.38 0.58 -28.92
CA LYS A 133 -17.80 0.24 -29.08
C LYS A 133 -18.47 1.15 -30.10
N GLN A 134 -18.21 2.46 -30.06
CA GLN A 134 -18.69 3.39 -31.09
C GLN A 134 -18.15 3.03 -32.49
N GLY A 135 -16.84 2.72 -32.57
CA GLY A 135 -16.23 2.25 -33.82
C GLY A 135 -16.89 0.96 -34.35
N PHE A 136 -17.20 0.03 -33.47
CA PHE A 136 -17.91 -1.20 -33.83
C PHE A 136 -19.32 -0.91 -34.40
N ASP A 137 -20.08 -0.04 -33.74
CA ASP A 137 -21.43 0.34 -34.20
C ASP A 137 -21.39 1.01 -35.57
N LEU A 138 -20.34 1.80 -35.87
CA LEU A 138 -20.12 2.38 -37.20
C LEU A 138 -19.79 1.32 -38.26
N THR A 139 -19.00 0.30 -37.91
CA THR A 139 -18.71 -0.81 -38.85
C THR A 139 -19.95 -1.64 -39.18
N GLU A 140 -20.81 -1.88 -38.17
CA GLU A 140 -22.11 -2.56 -38.39
C GLU A 140 -23.04 -1.73 -39.29
N ALA A 141 -23.14 -0.41 -39.05
CA ALA A 141 -23.91 0.49 -39.91
C ALA A 141 -23.40 0.44 -41.33
N ARG A 142 -22.09 0.53 -41.55
CA ARG A 142 -21.49 0.47 -42.92
C ARG A 142 -21.76 -0.87 -43.60
N ARG A 143 -21.70 -1.98 -42.86
CA ARG A 143 -22.04 -3.30 -43.39
C ARG A 143 -23.50 -3.39 -43.84
N THR A 144 -24.43 -2.81 -43.10
CA THR A 144 -25.86 -2.77 -43.47
C THR A 144 -26.09 -1.90 -44.70
N GLU A 145 -25.39 -0.77 -44.84
CA GLU A 145 -25.42 0.08 -46.05
C GLU A 145 -24.95 -0.69 -47.30
N ILE A 146 -23.77 -1.34 -47.24
CA ILE A 146 -23.22 -2.12 -48.35
C ILE A 146 -24.20 -3.22 -48.77
N ASN A 147 -24.81 -3.91 -47.81
CA ASN A 147 -25.82 -4.93 -48.13
C ASN A 147 -27.06 -4.32 -48.81
N ALA A 148 -27.56 -3.19 -48.33
CA ALA A 148 -28.68 -2.49 -48.94
C ALA A 148 -28.36 -1.98 -50.37
N GLU A 149 -27.13 -1.46 -50.57
CA GLU A 149 -26.62 -1.09 -51.91
C GLU A 149 -26.54 -2.31 -52.86
N SER A 150 -26.08 -3.46 -52.31
CA SER A 150 -26.03 -4.72 -53.06
C SER A 150 -27.42 -5.16 -53.53
N ASP A 151 -28.41 -5.13 -52.64
CA ASP A 151 -29.79 -5.49 -52.96
C ASP A 151 -30.42 -4.55 -53.97
N LYS A 152 -30.11 -3.25 -53.90
CA LYS A 152 -30.55 -2.25 -54.89
C LYS A 152 -29.97 -2.53 -56.27
N MET A 153 -28.66 -2.77 -56.35
CA MET A 153 -27.99 -3.07 -57.62
C MET A 153 -28.48 -4.38 -58.24
N GLU A 154 -28.79 -5.39 -57.44
CA GLU A 154 -29.37 -6.63 -57.93
C GLU A 154 -30.75 -6.40 -58.56
N ARG A 155 -31.60 -5.57 -57.95
CA ARG A 155 -32.90 -5.17 -58.51
C ARG A 155 -32.74 -4.39 -59.81
N GLU A 156 -31.78 -3.44 -59.85
CA GLU A 156 -31.49 -2.65 -61.08
C GLU A 156 -30.98 -3.52 -62.21
N ARG A 157 -30.13 -4.53 -61.93
CA ARG A 157 -29.72 -5.53 -62.90
C ARG A 157 -30.91 -6.33 -63.42
N ARG A 158 -31.77 -6.84 -62.56
CA ARG A 158 -32.98 -7.60 -62.95
C ARG A 158 -33.91 -6.76 -63.85
N ASN A 159 -33.95 -5.46 -63.59
CA ASN A 159 -34.76 -4.52 -64.38
C ASN A 159 -34.06 -4.02 -65.66
N GLY A 160 -32.87 -4.52 -65.96
CA GLY A 160 -32.12 -4.14 -67.19
C GLY A 160 -31.55 -2.70 -67.16
N LYS A 161 -31.47 -2.06 -65.93
CA LYS A 161 -30.98 -0.69 -65.82
C LYS A 161 -29.46 -0.59 -65.77
N ILE A 162 -28.78 -1.64 -65.39
CA ILE A 162 -27.32 -1.75 -65.38
C ILE A 162 -26.86 -2.96 -66.16
N SER A 163 -25.65 -2.86 -66.74
CA SER A 163 -25.04 -3.95 -67.50
C SER A 163 -24.51 -5.04 -66.58
N GLU A 164 -24.39 -6.27 -67.06
CA GLU A 164 -23.81 -7.38 -66.34
C GLU A 164 -22.33 -7.11 -65.90
N ALA A 165 -21.59 -6.38 -66.76
CA ALA A 165 -20.20 -6.02 -66.50
C ALA A 165 -20.09 -5.03 -65.30
N GLU A 166 -20.93 -4.02 -65.26
CA GLU A 166 -21.01 -3.04 -64.15
C GLU A 166 -21.44 -3.71 -62.85
N TYR A 167 -22.44 -4.58 -62.89
CA TYR A 167 -22.86 -5.37 -61.74
C TYR A 167 -21.71 -6.22 -61.16
N ARG A 168 -21.01 -6.97 -62.01
CA ARG A 168 -19.87 -7.80 -61.56
C ARG A 168 -18.76 -6.96 -60.93
N LYS A 169 -18.39 -5.85 -61.55
CA LYS A 169 -17.38 -4.93 -61.01
C LYS A 169 -17.77 -4.42 -59.59
N SER A 170 -18.97 -3.93 -59.44
CA SER A 170 -19.46 -3.44 -58.19
C SER A 170 -19.58 -4.55 -57.13
N ARG A 171 -20.01 -5.76 -57.54
CA ARG A 171 -20.11 -6.90 -56.64
C ARG A 171 -18.75 -7.33 -56.10
N ILE A 172 -17.72 -7.31 -56.90
CA ILE A 172 -16.34 -7.61 -56.45
C ILE A 172 -15.88 -6.58 -55.41
N GLU A 173 -16.13 -5.29 -55.68
CA GLU A 173 -15.76 -4.22 -54.74
C GLU A 173 -16.53 -4.33 -53.40
N GLN A 174 -17.83 -4.64 -53.45
CA GLN A 174 -18.62 -4.88 -52.23
C GLN A 174 -18.11 -6.07 -51.40
N ILE A 175 -17.77 -7.17 -52.08
CA ILE A 175 -17.20 -8.35 -51.42
C ILE A 175 -15.88 -8.00 -50.75
N ARG A 176 -15.03 -7.20 -51.39
CA ARG A 176 -13.77 -6.72 -50.80
C ARG A 176 -14.00 -5.88 -49.56
N GLN A 177 -14.89 -4.87 -49.65
CA GLN A 177 -15.25 -4.01 -48.52
C GLN A 177 -15.84 -4.81 -47.34
N LEU A 178 -16.72 -5.77 -47.62
CA LEU A 178 -17.28 -6.65 -46.57
C LEU A 178 -16.22 -7.54 -45.92
N ALA A 179 -15.22 -8.00 -46.69
CA ALA A 179 -14.10 -8.79 -46.12
C ALA A 179 -13.21 -7.92 -45.20
N GLU A 180 -12.89 -6.70 -45.62
CA GLU A 180 -12.14 -5.73 -44.81
C GLU A 180 -12.89 -5.39 -43.53
N LEU A 181 -14.20 -5.09 -43.61
CA LEU A 181 -15.03 -4.82 -42.40
C LEU A 181 -15.07 -5.99 -41.42
N ARG A 182 -15.16 -7.24 -41.92
CA ARG A 182 -15.14 -8.43 -41.07
C ARG A 182 -13.85 -8.56 -40.27
N THR A 183 -12.71 -8.24 -40.89
CA THR A 183 -11.42 -8.24 -40.19
C THR A 183 -11.40 -7.21 -39.07
N VAL A 184 -11.82 -5.97 -39.37
CA VAL A 184 -11.92 -4.89 -38.42
C VAL A 184 -12.88 -5.23 -37.26
N GLU A 185 -14.07 -5.76 -37.57
CA GLU A 185 -15.04 -6.20 -36.56
C GLU A 185 -14.44 -7.27 -35.63
N SER A 186 -13.70 -8.24 -36.19
CA SER A 186 -13.06 -9.30 -35.39
C SER A 186 -12.00 -8.75 -34.42
N ASP A 187 -11.17 -7.83 -34.92
CA ASP A 187 -10.13 -7.20 -34.08
C ASP A 187 -10.74 -6.34 -32.97
N ILE A 188 -11.78 -5.55 -33.31
CA ILE A 188 -12.50 -4.77 -32.30
C ILE A 188 -13.13 -5.68 -31.23
N LYS A 189 -13.81 -6.75 -31.64
CA LYS A 189 -14.44 -7.70 -30.70
C LYS A 189 -13.42 -8.32 -29.75
N ARG A 190 -12.26 -8.73 -30.26
CA ARG A 190 -11.17 -9.26 -29.43
C ARG A 190 -10.72 -8.23 -28.41
N ARG A 191 -10.45 -7.00 -28.86
CA ARG A 191 -9.99 -5.92 -27.98
C ARG A 191 -11.04 -5.51 -26.95
N LEU A 192 -12.32 -5.45 -27.32
CA LEU A 192 -13.41 -5.21 -26.37
C LEU A 192 -13.49 -6.28 -25.27
N ALA A 193 -13.25 -7.55 -25.61
CA ALA A 193 -13.22 -8.62 -24.63
C ALA A 193 -12.04 -8.47 -23.64
N GLU A 194 -10.84 -8.17 -24.14
CA GLU A 194 -9.65 -7.92 -23.30
C GLU A 194 -9.90 -6.75 -22.32
N LEU A 195 -10.46 -5.64 -22.79
CA LEU A 195 -10.77 -4.49 -21.96
C LEU A 195 -11.82 -4.79 -20.90
N LEU A 196 -12.83 -5.63 -21.21
CA LEU A 196 -13.83 -6.05 -20.25
C LEU A 196 -13.23 -6.86 -19.09
N GLU A 197 -12.20 -7.66 -19.33
CA GLU A 197 -11.48 -8.38 -18.29
C GLU A 197 -10.76 -7.40 -17.32
N ILE A 198 -10.11 -6.36 -17.88
CA ILE A 198 -9.48 -5.31 -17.07
C ILE A 198 -10.51 -4.54 -16.23
N ILE A 199 -11.66 -4.20 -16.81
CA ILE A 199 -12.72 -3.46 -16.13
C ILE A 199 -13.34 -4.26 -14.97
N ARG A 200 -13.41 -5.60 -15.10
CA ARG A 200 -13.99 -6.51 -14.10
C ARG A 200 -13.01 -6.93 -13.01
N SER A 201 -11.69 -6.92 -13.28
CA SER A 201 -10.65 -7.25 -12.30
C SER A 201 -10.54 -6.22 -11.17
#